data_f6837166cb390c82357a6c960e6fc79b
#
_entry.id   f6837166cb390c82357a6c960e6fc79b
#
_cell.length_a   1.000
_cell.length_b   1.000
_cell.length_c   1.000
_cell.angle_alpha   90.00
_cell.angle_beta   90.00
_cell.angle_gamma   90.00
#
_symmetry.space_group_name_H-M   'P 1'
#
loop_
_entity.id
_entity.type
_entity.pdbx_description
1 polymer ?
#
loop_
_entity_poly.entity_id
_entity_poly.type
_entity_poly.pdbx_seq_one_letter_code
_entity_poly.pdbx_strand_id
1 'polypeptide(L)'
;GFFNRYYEGDLLKSIAMLRYGKKYFDIIKNSKIKIFVLTNFHFNYLKKLSINENKLEIFPNFLRRIEARERILVDNYIVYAGRISKEKGIEELIKAFLSLDLQDIKLKIIGDGPIYKELSEKYSNPNIEFLGQISNSEVITIMTNARAVVTATKLYEGQPTLLCEASMLGVPSIYPKTGGISDFFPPDYDLSFEQFNYEDLKEKLKLLTKDDYINLEGKKNKNFIEQYLNEEKLINEFDRIINES
;
A
#
# COMPACT_ATOMS: atom_id res chain seq x y z
N GLY A 1 0.92 2.20 -23.09
CA GLY A 1 2.26 2.36 -23.28
C GLY A 1 2.81 3.17 -24.43
N PHE A 2 2.77 2.64 -25.67
CA PHE A 2 3.51 3.22 -26.82
C PHE A 2 3.10 4.67 -27.15
N PHE A 3 1.81 4.95 -27.17
CA PHE A 3 1.29 6.27 -27.52
C PHE A 3 1.40 7.31 -26.38
N ASN A 4 1.59 6.87 -25.15
CA ASN A 4 1.63 7.75 -23.99
C ASN A 4 3.03 8.25 -23.64
N ARG A 5 4.05 8.00 -24.50
CA ARG A 5 5.45 8.38 -24.26
C ARG A 5 5.85 8.09 -22.82
N TYR A 6 5.70 6.83 -22.43
CA TYR A 6 5.73 6.37 -21.04
C TYR A 6 7.04 6.69 -20.30
N TYR A 7 8.16 6.82 -21.03
CA TYR A 7 9.45 7.13 -20.46
C TYR A 7 9.84 8.58 -20.71
N GLU A 8 9.81 9.39 -19.67
CA GLU A 8 10.20 10.81 -19.68
C GLU A 8 9.53 11.66 -20.77
N GLY A 9 8.39 11.25 -21.31
CA GLY A 9 7.74 11.93 -22.43
C GLY A 9 8.42 11.77 -23.80
N ASP A 10 9.51 11.01 -23.86
CA ASP A 10 10.33 10.76 -25.06
C ASP A 10 9.88 9.48 -25.78
N LEU A 11 9.53 9.62 -27.07
CA LEU A 11 9.06 8.51 -27.87
C LEU A 11 10.16 7.49 -28.17
N LEU A 12 11.38 7.95 -28.51
CA LEU A 12 12.49 7.05 -28.86
C LEU A 12 12.95 6.26 -27.63
N LYS A 13 13.09 6.91 -26.50
CA LYS A 13 13.39 6.26 -25.22
C LYS A 13 12.30 5.24 -24.85
N SER A 14 11.02 5.58 -25.05
CA SER A 14 9.90 4.66 -24.81
C SER A 14 9.95 3.43 -25.71
N ILE A 15 10.28 3.57 -27.01
CA ILE A 15 10.46 2.45 -27.95
C ILE A 15 11.65 1.58 -27.52
N ALA A 16 12.77 2.18 -27.17
CA ALA A 16 13.96 1.46 -26.73
C ALA A 16 13.66 0.64 -25.45
N MET A 17 12.98 1.23 -24.47
CA MET A 17 12.57 0.56 -23.24
C MET A 17 11.58 -0.61 -23.51
N LEU A 18 10.63 -0.45 -24.42
CA LEU A 18 9.72 -1.52 -24.79
C LEU A 18 10.45 -2.70 -25.44
N ARG A 19 11.40 -2.42 -26.37
CA ARG A 19 12.21 -3.47 -27.00
C ARG A 19 13.11 -4.18 -26.00
N TYR A 20 13.75 -3.43 -25.11
CA TYR A 20 14.57 -3.98 -24.03
C TYR A 20 13.73 -4.85 -23.09
N GLY A 21 12.60 -4.32 -22.63
CA GLY A 21 11.66 -5.05 -21.77
C GLY A 21 11.17 -6.34 -22.40
N LYS A 22 10.79 -6.32 -23.70
CA LYS A 22 10.38 -7.54 -24.43
C LYS A 22 11.50 -8.57 -24.49
N LYS A 23 12.73 -8.16 -24.87
CA LYS A 23 13.89 -9.07 -24.92
C LYS A 23 14.18 -9.67 -23.55
N TYR A 24 14.15 -8.86 -22.49
CA TYR A 24 14.39 -9.33 -21.14
C TYR A 24 13.31 -10.30 -20.68
N PHE A 25 12.06 -10.00 -20.99
CA PHE A 25 10.92 -10.87 -20.70
C PHE A 25 11.02 -12.23 -21.41
N ASP A 26 11.43 -12.25 -22.69
CA ASP A 26 11.62 -13.48 -23.45
C ASP A 26 12.75 -14.34 -22.83
N ILE A 27 13.84 -13.71 -22.35
CA ILE A 27 14.92 -14.42 -21.62
C ILE A 27 14.37 -15.06 -20.33
N ILE A 28 13.64 -14.33 -19.53
CA ILE A 28 13.03 -14.83 -18.29
C ILE A 28 12.07 -15.98 -18.61
N LYS A 29 11.21 -15.80 -19.62
CA LYS A 29 10.22 -16.80 -20.04
C LYS A 29 10.87 -18.13 -20.43
N ASN A 30 12.01 -18.09 -21.12
CA ASN A 30 12.70 -19.27 -21.63
C ASN A 30 13.78 -19.83 -20.68
N SER A 31 14.12 -19.12 -19.60
CA SER A 31 15.08 -19.58 -18.59
C SER A 31 14.48 -20.69 -17.72
N LYS A 32 15.34 -21.37 -16.93
CA LYS A 32 14.93 -22.35 -15.91
C LYS A 32 14.85 -21.74 -14.50
N ILE A 33 15.01 -20.42 -14.36
CA ILE A 33 15.04 -19.75 -13.06
C ILE A 33 13.66 -19.77 -12.40
N LYS A 34 13.63 -19.88 -11.09
CA LYS A 34 12.47 -19.60 -10.27
C LYS A 34 12.27 -18.08 -10.13
N ILE A 35 11.03 -17.65 -10.09
CA ILE A 35 10.64 -16.25 -10.03
C ILE A 35 9.78 -16.06 -8.79
N PHE A 36 10.29 -15.32 -7.82
CA PHE A 36 9.53 -14.94 -6.65
C PHE A 36 8.66 -13.72 -6.97
N VAL A 37 7.39 -13.82 -6.65
CA VAL A 37 6.41 -12.74 -6.78
C VAL A 37 5.79 -12.42 -5.42
N LEU A 38 5.47 -11.17 -5.17
CA LEU A 38 5.03 -10.74 -3.85
C LEU A 38 3.57 -11.10 -3.54
N THR A 39 2.75 -11.36 -4.59
CA THR A 39 1.29 -11.42 -4.44
C THR A 39 0.65 -12.34 -5.48
N ASN A 40 -0.57 -12.81 -5.19
CA ASN A 40 -1.42 -13.51 -6.15
C ASN A 40 -1.70 -12.67 -7.41
N PHE A 41 -1.80 -11.34 -7.25
CA PHE A 41 -1.95 -10.44 -8.40
C PHE A 41 -0.77 -10.57 -9.37
N HIS A 42 0.46 -10.51 -8.89
CA HIS A 42 1.66 -10.67 -9.72
C HIS A 42 1.76 -12.07 -10.32
N PHE A 43 1.46 -13.10 -9.53
CA PHE A 43 1.43 -14.49 -10.00
C PHE A 43 0.48 -14.65 -11.19
N ASN A 44 -0.77 -14.23 -11.01
CA ASN A 44 -1.79 -14.33 -12.05
C ASN A 44 -1.47 -13.45 -13.26
N TYR A 45 -0.87 -12.28 -13.04
CA TYR A 45 -0.44 -11.41 -14.14
C TYR A 45 0.65 -12.05 -14.99
N LEU A 46 1.69 -12.61 -14.38
CA LEU A 46 2.77 -13.29 -15.11
C LEU A 46 2.28 -14.57 -15.80
N LYS A 47 1.39 -15.32 -15.16
CA LYS A 47 0.73 -16.48 -15.78
C LYS A 47 -0.05 -16.08 -17.05
N LYS A 48 -0.80 -14.97 -17.02
CA LYS A 48 -1.48 -14.41 -18.22
C LYS A 48 -0.50 -14.02 -19.33
N LEU A 49 0.71 -13.65 -19.00
CA LEU A 49 1.79 -13.39 -19.95
C LEU A 49 2.51 -14.67 -20.43
N SER A 50 1.96 -15.84 -20.12
CA SER A 50 2.50 -17.15 -20.50
C SER A 50 3.87 -17.48 -19.87
N ILE A 51 4.14 -16.99 -18.68
CA ILE A 51 5.18 -17.56 -17.82
C ILE A 51 4.65 -18.86 -17.25
N ASN A 52 5.46 -19.91 -17.28
CA ASN A 52 5.10 -21.21 -16.73
C ASN A 52 4.90 -21.07 -15.21
N GLU A 53 3.72 -21.47 -14.71
CA GLU A 53 3.37 -21.37 -13.29
C GLU A 53 4.32 -22.15 -12.37
N ASN A 54 4.92 -23.26 -12.83
CA ASN A 54 5.90 -24.03 -12.06
C ASN A 54 7.21 -23.25 -11.75
N LYS A 55 7.39 -22.08 -12.38
CA LYS A 55 8.50 -21.17 -12.10
C LYS A 55 8.13 -20.07 -11.09
N LEU A 56 6.86 -19.89 -10.83
CA LEU A 56 6.35 -18.78 -10.03
C LEU A 56 6.11 -19.24 -8.61
N GLU A 57 6.72 -18.53 -7.66
CA GLU A 57 6.51 -18.76 -6.23
C GLU A 57 6.02 -17.45 -5.59
N ILE A 58 4.94 -17.51 -4.83
CA ILE A 58 4.46 -16.35 -4.07
C ILE A 58 5.27 -16.26 -2.79
N PHE A 59 6.10 -15.25 -2.71
CA PHE A 59 6.97 -15.02 -1.57
C PHE A 59 6.99 -13.53 -1.21
N PRO A 60 6.24 -13.11 -0.18
CA PRO A 60 6.22 -11.73 0.26
C PRO A 60 7.54 -11.35 0.94
N ASN A 61 7.85 -10.05 0.93
CA ASN A 61 9.01 -9.53 1.65
C ASN A 61 8.81 -9.64 3.16
N PHE A 62 9.91 -9.91 3.86
CA PHE A 62 9.95 -9.77 5.31
C PHE A 62 9.66 -8.33 5.72
N LEU A 63 8.90 -8.17 6.79
CA LEU A 63 8.78 -6.87 7.44
C LEU A 63 9.91 -6.69 8.45
N ARG A 64 10.40 -5.46 8.56
CA ARG A 64 11.29 -5.10 9.66
C ARG A 64 10.52 -5.31 10.98
N ARG A 65 11.17 -5.97 11.94
CA ARG A 65 10.56 -6.14 13.28
C ARG A 65 10.25 -4.75 13.85
N ILE A 66 8.98 -4.49 14.04
CA ILE A 66 8.50 -3.29 14.72
C ILE A 66 8.41 -3.65 16.19
N GLU A 67 9.13 -2.92 17.05
CA GLU A 67 8.88 -3.02 18.49
C GLU A 67 7.46 -2.51 18.74
N ALA A 68 6.53 -3.45 18.83
CA ALA A 68 5.12 -3.14 19.02
C ALA A 68 4.96 -2.46 20.39
N ARG A 69 4.75 -1.16 20.37
CA ARG A 69 4.16 -0.47 21.53
C ARG A 69 2.68 -0.84 21.54
N GLU A 70 2.20 -1.24 22.71
CA GLU A 70 0.79 -1.50 22.85
C GLU A 70 0.00 -0.23 22.48
N ARG A 71 -0.98 -0.36 21.60
CA ARG A 71 -1.85 0.74 21.18
C ARG A 71 -2.77 1.08 22.33
N ILE A 72 -2.39 2.08 23.14
CA ILE A 72 -3.08 2.46 24.38
C ILE A 72 -4.13 3.55 24.11
N LEU A 73 -3.87 4.46 23.18
CA LEU A 73 -4.74 5.60 22.87
C LEU A 73 -4.94 5.69 21.34
N VAL A 74 -6.16 6.08 20.97
CA VAL A 74 -6.49 6.43 19.59
C VAL A 74 -6.71 7.94 19.55
N ASP A 75 -5.77 8.64 18.94
CA ASP A 75 -5.88 10.09 18.74
C ASP A 75 -6.84 10.41 17.59
N ASN A 76 -7.36 11.62 17.56
CA ASN A 76 -8.31 12.06 16.54
C ASN A 76 -7.62 12.48 15.23
N TYR A 77 -6.90 11.55 14.60
CA TYR A 77 -6.36 11.77 13.25
C TYR A 77 -6.23 10.46 12.44
N ILE A 78 -6.23 10.62 11.13
CA ILE A 78 -5.85 9.59 10.17
C ILE A 78 -4.52 9.97 9.52
N VAL A 79 -3.79 9.00 8.99
CA VAL A 79 -2.45 9.20 8.45
C VAL A 79 -2.39 8.75 6.99
N TYR A 80 -1.83 9.60 6.16
CA TYR A 80 -1.20 9.23 4.90
C TYR A 80 0.31 9.32 5.08
N ALA A 81 1.06 8.30 4.69
CA ALA A 81 2.52 8.38 4.66
C ALA A 81 3.05 7.79 3.34
N GLY A 82 3.90 8.56 2.65
CA GLY A 82 4.49 8.15 1.38
C GLY A 82 4.86 9.32 0.48
N ARG A 83 5.26 8.98 -0.75
CA ARG A 83 5.62 10.00 -1.74
C ARG A 83 4.40 10.86 -2.11
N ILE A 84 4.56 12.17 -2.08
CA ILE A 84 3.51 13.13 -2.43
C ILE A 84 3.54 13.39 -3.95
N SER A 85 2.80 12.57 -4.68
CA SER A 85 2.75 12.62 -6.15
C SER A 85 1.36 12.29 -6.68
N LYS A 86 1.08 12.71 -7.92
CA LYS A 86 -0.27 12.59 -8.53
C LYS A 86 -0.78 11.15 -8.61
N GLU A 87 0.13 10.21 -8.89
CA GLU A 87 -0.19 8.80 -9.01
C GLU A 87 -0.51 8.12 -7.65
N LYS A 88 -0.11 8.74 -6.53
CA LYS A 88 -0.46 8.25 -5.19
C LYS A 88 -1.84 8.70 -4.70
N GLY A 89 -2.56 9.51 -5.49
CA GLY A 89 -3.95 9.88 -5.23
C GLY A 89 -4.17 10.74 -3.99
N ILE A 90 -3.11 11.44 -3.54
CA ILE A 90 -3.18 12.23 -2.30
C ILE A 90 -4.15 13.39 -2.40
N GLU A 91 -4.27 14.03 -3.57
CA GLU A 91 -5.22 15.13 -3.77
C GLU A 91 -6.67 14.64 -3.69
N GLU A 92 -6.95 13.45 -4.22
CA GLU A 92 -8.26 12.82 -4.16
C GLU A 92 -8.62 12.44 -2.72
N LEU A 93 -7.66 11.94 -1.95
CA LEU A 93 -7.85 11.69 -0.51
C LEU A 93 -8.19 12.98 0.23
N ILE A 94 -7.45 14.06 0.00
CA ILE A 94 -7.71 15.37 0.63
C ILE A 94 -9.13 15.86 0.30
N LYS A 95 -9.53 15.79 -0.97
CA LYS A 95 -10.88 16.20 -1.41
C LYS A 95 -11.98 15.37 -0.77
N ALA A 96 -11.80 14.04 -0.73
CA ALA A 96 -12.74 13.13 -0.07
C ALA A 96 -12.86 13.45 1.43
N PHE A 97 -11.73 13.64 2.11
CA PHE A 97 -11.68 13.98 3.52
C PHE A 97 -12.38 15.30 3.83
N LEU A 98 -12.04 16.37 3.10
CA LEU A 98 -12.63 17.71 3.32
C LEU A 98 -14.11 17.82 2.94
N SER A 99 -14.63 16.88 2.15
CA SER A 99 -16.06 16.84 1.81
C SER A 99 -16.93 16.25 2.92
N LEU A 100 -16.32 15.76 3.99
CA LEU A 100 -16.99 15.11 5.11
C LEU A 100 -16.85 15.96 6.38
N ASP A 101 -17.87 15.94 7.22
CA ASP A 101 -17.79 16.42 8.60
C ASP A 101 -17.38 15.24 9.51
N LEU A 102 -16.09 15.14 9.80
CA LEU A 102 -15.51 14.03 10.56
C LEU A 102 -15.21 14.39 12.03
N GLN A 103 -15.95 15.34 12.62
CA GLN A 103 -15.91 15.61 14.07
C GLN A 103 -14.48 15.71 14.63
N ASP A 104 -13.76 16.74 14.33
CA ASP A 104 -12.41 17.03 14.84
C ASP A 104 -11.31 16.02 14.44
N ILE A 105 -11.61 15.06 13.60
CA ILE A 105 -10.58 14.17 13.05
C ILE A 105 -9.71 14.96 12.06
N LYS A 106 -8.38 14.89 12.25
CA LYS A 106 -7.41 15.51 11.35
C LYS A 106 -6.85 14.51 10.33
N LEU A 107 -6.39 15.01 9.18
CA LEU A 107 -5.60 14.28 8.22
C LEU A 107 -4.14 14.72 8.33
N LYS A 108 -3.26 13.83 8.80
CA LYS A 108 -1.81 14.04 8.81
C LYS A 108 -1.20 13.44 7.55
N ILE A 109 -0.45 14.26 6.81
CA ILE A 109 0.20 13.92 5.56
C ILE A 109 1.70 13.94 5.76
N ILE A 110 2.32 12.75 5.68
CA ILE A 110 3.74 12.52 5.92
C ILE A 110 4.41 12.16 4.60
N GLY A 111 5.53 12.80 4.32
CA GLY A 111 6.36 12.56 3.15
C GLY A 111 6.63 13.80 2.34
N ASP A 112 7.34 13.61 1.23
CA ASP A 112 7.70 14.67 0.30
C ASP A 112 7.49 14.17 -1.14
N GLY A 113 7.52 15.08 -2.10
CA GLY A 113 7.39 14.74 -3.51
C GLY A 113 7.05 15.91 -4.42
N PRO A 114 6.93 15.66 -5.73
CA PRO A 114 6.85 16.72 -6.73
C PRO A 114 5.66 17.66 -6.60
N ILE A 115 4.59 17.25 -5.91
CA ILE A 115 3.38 18.08 -5.72
C ILE A 115 3.16 18.50 -4.25
N TYR A 116 4.15 18.27 -3.35
CA TYR A 116 4.03 18.60 -1.93
C TYR A 116 3.72 20.08 -1.73
N LYS A 117 4.55 20.96 -2.29
CA LYS A 117 4.40 22.43 -2.14
C LYS A 117 3.05 22.91 -2.70
N GLU A 118 2.67 22.44 -3.89
CA GLU A 118 1.39 22.77 -4.51
C GLU A 118 0.21 22.41 -3.59
N LEU A 119 0.21 21.19 -3.03
CA LEU A 119 -0.90 20.72 -2.19
C LEU A 119 -0.92 21.39 -0.83
N SER A 120 0.24 21.62 -0.19
CA SER A 120 0.28 22.28 1.12
C SER A 120 -0.16 23.74 1.08
N GLU A 121 0.12 24.46 -0.01
CA GLU A 121 -0.36 25.81 -0.24
C GLU A 121 -1.87 25.83 -0.59
N LYS A 122 -2.31 24.92 -1.45
CA LYS A 122 -3.70 24.83 -1.92
C LYS A 122 -4.69 24.42 -0.83
N TYR A 123 -4.29 23.49 0.04
CA TYR A 123 -5.13 22.91 1.08
C TYR A 123 -4.71 23.35 2.49
N SER A 124 -4.50 24.67 2.67
CA SER A 124 -4.31 25.27 3.98
C SER A 124 -5.61 25.21 4.77
N ASN A 125 -5.79 24.19 5.61
CA ASN A 125 -7.00 23.90 6.35
C ASN A 125 -6.62 23.40 7.76
N PRO A 126 -7.29 23.84 8.84
CA PRO A 126 -6.96 23.45 10.21
C PRO A 126 -7.05 21.94 10.47
N ASN A 127 -7.81 21.21 9.65
CA ASN A 127 -7.95 19.75 9.76
C ASN A 127 -6.94 18.98 8.90
N ILE A 128 -5.99 19.66 8.23
CA ILE A 128 -4.94 19.00 7.43
C ILE A 128 -3.58 19.47 7.93
N GLU A 129 -2.73 18.51 8.29
CA GLU A 129 -1.36 18.75 8.73
C GLU A 129 -0.36 18.13 7.74
N PHE A 130 0.40 18.96 7.04
CA PHE A 130 1.52 18.53 6.20
C PHE A 130 2.80 18.50 7.04
N LEU A 131 3.27 17.30 7.37
CA LEU A 131 4.42 17.11 8.26
C LEU A 131 5.78 17.04 7.51
N GLY A 132 5.74 16.99 6.17
CA GLY A 132 6.94 16.80 5.38
C GLY A 132 7.58 15.43 5.59
N GLN A 133 8.87 15.32 5.24
CA GLN A 133 9.63 14.10 5.46
C GLN A 133 10.14 14.06 6.90
N ILE A 134 9.80 13.00 7.63
CA ILE A 134 10.22 12.73 9.00
C ILE A 134 10.91 11.37 9.08
N SER A 135 11.52 11.04 10.22
CA SER A 135 12.18 9.76 10.44
C SER A 135 11.18 8.60 10.47
N ASN A 136 11.64 7.38 10.12
CA ASN A 136 10.77 6.19 10.16
C ASN A 136 10.23 5.92 11.58
N SER A 137 11.01 6.19 12.61
CA SER A 137 10.57 6.03 14.01
C SER A 137 9.43 6.98 14.37
N GLU A 138 9.47 8.22 13.88
CA GLU A 138 8.38 9.18 14.06
C GLU A 138 7.13 8.76 13.26
N VAL A 139 7.30 8.26 12.02
CA VAL A 139 6.18 7.70 11.23
C VAL A 139 5.49 6.59 12.00
N ILE A 140 6.25 5.62 12.53
CA ILE A 140 5.72 4.51 13.33
C ILE A 140 4.98 5.02 14.57
N THR A 141 5.55 5.99 15.29
CA THR A 141 4.91 6.57 16.47
C THR A 141 3.58 7.26 16.14
N ILE A 142 3.55 8.05 15.07
CA ILE A 142 2.32 8.71 14.60
C ILE A 142 1.30 7.66 14.14
N MET A 143 1.72 6.65 13.39
CA MET A 143 0.81 5.57 12.94
C MET A 143 0.19 4.82 14.11
N THR A 144 0.97 4.49 15.15
CA THR A 144 0.50 3.70 16.30
C THR A 144 -0.73 4.33 16.95
N ASN A 145 -0.77 5.66 17.03
CA ASN A 145 -1.84 6.40 17.68
C ASN A 145 -2.96 6.82 16.71
N ALA A 146 -2.81 6.59 15.41
CA ALA A 146 -3.78 7.00 14.41
C ALA A 146 -5.07 6.16 14.46
N ARG A 147 -6.19 6.75 14.06
CA ARG A 147 -7.46 6.02 13.83
C ARG A 147 -7.33 5.01 12.69
N ALA A 148 -6.64 5.41 11.62
CA ALA A 148 -6.34 4.56 10.48
C ALA A 148 -5.17 5.13 9.67
N VAL A 149 -4.54 4.27 8.87
CA VAL A 149 -3.68 4.65 7.75
C VAL A 149 -4.50 4.62 6.47
N VAL A 150 -4.39 5.65 5.62
CA VAL A 150 -5.21 5.78 4.41
C VAL A 150 -4.32 5.97 3.19
N THR A 151 -4.61 5.25 2.12
CA THR A 151 -4.01 5.49 0.79
C THR A 151 -5.09 5.52 -0.29
N ALA A 152 -4.89 6.34 -1.31
CA ALA A 152 -5.78 6.42 -2.48
C ALA A 152 -5.00 6.21 -3.79
N THR A 153 -3.97 5.35 -3.75
CA THR A 153 -3.08 5.11 -4.89
C THR A 153 -3.84 4.73 -6.17
N LYS A 154 -3.39 5.28 -7.29
CA LYS A 154 -3.88 4.98 -8.64
C LYS A 154 -3.04 3.90 -9.33
N LEU A 155 -1.98 3.46 -8.66
CA LEU A 155 -1.05 2.45 -9.15
C LEU A 155 -1.49 1.05 -8.77
N TYR A 156 -1.04 0.07 -9.53
CA TYR A 156 -1.00 -1.32 -9.07
C TYR A 156 0.14 -1.44 -8.07
N GLU A 157 -0.18 -1.72 -6.83
CA GLU A 157 0.80 -1.95 -5.78
C GLU A 157 1.05 -3.46 -5.62
N GLY A 158 2.29 -3.80 -5.22
CA GLY A 158 2.62 -5.15 -4.78
C GLY A 158 2.32 -5.31 -3.30
N GLN A 159 3.37 -5.54 -2.51
CA GLN A 159 3.27 -5.54 -1.05
C GLN A 159 3.23 -4.10 -0.53
N PRO A 160 2.14 -3.68 0.11
CA PRO A 160 2.02 -2.33 0.65
C PRO A 160 2.70 -2.24 2.03
N THR A 161 4.03 -2.08 2.06
CA THR A 161 4.84 -2.18 3.29
C THR A 161 4.27 -1.33 4.44
N LEU A 162 3.91 -0.07 4.16
CA LEU A 162 3.32 0.82 5.17
C LEU A 162 2.02 0.28 5.77
N LEU A 163 1.14 -0.29 4.93
CA LEU A 163 -0.14 -0.83 5.41
C LEU A 163 0.08 -2.14 6.19
N CYS A 164 1.07 -2.93 5.79
CA CYS A 164 1.48 -4.11 6.56
C CYS A 164 2.04 -3.70 7.94
N GLU A 165 2.87 -2.66 7.98
CA GLU A 165 3.38 -2.07 9.23
C GLU A 165 2.24 -1.55 10.12
N ALA A 166 1.26 -0.85 9.54
CA ALA A 166 0.06 -0.42 10.26
C ALA A 166 -0.72 -1.61 10.84
N SER A 167 -0.90 -2.68 10.06
CA SER A 167 -1.55 -3.91 10.52
C SER A 167 -0.80 -4.56 11.69
N MET A 168 0.54 -4.62 11.65
CA MET A 168 1.35 -5.13 12.76
C MET A 168 1.19 -4.32 14.05
N LEU A 169 0.92 -3.02 13.92
CA LEU A 169 0.61 -2.12 15.04
C LEU A 169 -0.85 -2.22 15.52
N GLY A 170 -1.70 -2.99 14.87
CA GLY A 170 -3.13 -3.06 15.15
C GLY A 170 -3.90 -1.81 14.70
N VAL A 171 -3.37 -1.10 13.73
CA VAL A 171 -3.99 0.09 13.12
C VAL A 171 -4.69 -0.32 11.84
N PRO A 172 -6.01 -0.08 11.67
CA PRO A 172 -6.71 -0.40 10.45
C PRO A 172 -6.25 0.49 9.29
N SER A 173 -6.43 0.01 8.07
CA SER A 173 -6.02 0.73 6.86
C SER A 173 -7.19 0.90 5.90
N ILE A 174 -7.32 2.08 5.28
CA ILE A 174 -8.22 2.29 4.14
C ILE A 174 -7.38 2.30 2.86
N TYR A 175 -7.75 1.46 1.90
CA TYR A 175 -6.99 1.32 0.65
C TYR A 175 -7.89 0.98 -0.55
N PRO A 176 -7.48 1.35 -1.79
CA PRO A 176 -8.20 0.95 -2.99
C PRO A 176 -7.90 -0.52 -3.33
N LYS A 177 -8.91 -1.26 -3.77
CA LYS A 177 -8.77 -2.63 -4.30
C LYS A 177 -8.02 -2.60 -5.63
N THR A 178 -6.69 -2.60 -5.55
CA THR A 178 -5.80 -2.55 -6.71
C THR A 178 -4.53 -3.35 -6.49
N GLY A 179 -4.00 -3.96 -7.56
CA GLY A 179 -2.79 -4.78 -7.47
C GLY A 179 -2.96 -5.93 -6.49
N GLY A 180 -1.95 -6.13 -5.65
CA GLY A 180 -1.91 -7.17 -4.63
C GLY A 180 -2.16 -6.67 -3.21
N ILE A 181 -2.68 -5.46 -3.02
CA ILE A 181 -2.88 -4.90 -1.67
C ILE A 181 -3.75 -5.81 -0.80
N SER A 182 -4.86 -6.29 -1.37
CA SER A 182 -5.83 -7.11 -0.63
C SER A 182 -5.28 -8.45 -0.13
N ASP A 183 -4.19 -8.95 -0.71
CA ASP A 183 -3.53 -10.19 -0.26
C ASP A 183 -2.98 -10.09 1.17
N PHE A 184 -2.77 -8.86 1.67
CA PHE A 184 -2.22 -8.58 3.01
C PHE A 184 -3.28 -8.23 4.05
N PHE A 185 -4.55 -8.48 3.75
CA PHE A 185 -5.69 -8.22 4.64
C PHE A 185 -6.62 -9.42 4.68
N PRO A 186 -7.44 -9.56 5.76
CA PRO A 186 -8.45 -10.59 5.82
C PRO A 186 -9.39 -10.58 4.59
N PRO A 187 -9.87 -11.73 4.12
CA PRO A 187 -10.74 -11.79 2.93
C PRO A 187 -12.04 -10.97 3.05
N ASP A 188 -12.53 -10.79 4.28
CA ASP A 188 -13.74 -10.06 4.64
C ASP A 188 -13.49 -8.63 5.11
N TYR A 189 -12.30 -8.07 4.78
CA TYR A 189 -11.91 -6.74 5.23
C TYR A 189 -12.73 -5.62 4.58
N ASP A 190 -13.50 -4.92 5.39
CA ASP A 190 -14.52 -3.95 4.93
C ASP A 190 -13.98 -2.53 4.64
N LEU A 191 -12.78 -2.17 5.11
CA LEU A 191 -12.21 -0.83 4.89
C LEU A 191 -11.47 -0.68 3.56
N SER A 192 -11.61 -1.63 2.63
CA SER A 192 -11.16 -1.47 1.26
C SER A 192 -12.25 -0.80 0.39
N PHE A 193 -11.85 0.00 -0.59
CA PHE A 193 -12.77 0.66 -1.51
C PHE A 193 -12.43 0.35 -2.99
N GLU A 194 -13.40 0.47 -3.88
CA GLU A 194 -13.17 0.27 -5.31
C GLU A 194 -12.25 1.36 -5.87
N GLN A 195 -11.21 0.98 -6.59
CA GLN A 195 -10.22 1.91 -7.15
C GLN A 195 -10.93 2.98 -8.01
N PHE A 196 -10.55 4.26 -7.82
CA PHE A 196 -11.16 5.44 -8.42
C PHE A 196 -12.60 5.77 -7.96
N ASN A 197 -13.22 4.97 -7.10
CA ASN A 197 -14.51 5.28 -6.50
C ASN A 197 -14.31 6.07 -5.19
N TYR A 198 -14.24 7.39 -5.30
CA TYR A 198 -13.99 8.25 -4.14
C TYR A 198 -15.25 8.47 -3.28
N GLU A 199 -16.44 8.13 -3.76
CA GLU A 199 -17.64 8.07 -2.92
C GLU A 199 -17.57 6.86 -1.97
N ASP A 200 -17.11 5.71 -2.45
CA ASP A 200 -16.84 4.54 -1.60
C ASP A 200 -15.74 4.84 -0.57
N LEU A 201 -14.66 5.55 -0.96
CA LEU A 201 -13.66 6.05 -0.01
C LEU A 201 -14.30 6.91 1.10
N LYS A 202 -15.22 7.81 0.77
CA LYS A 202 -15.91 8.64 1.77
C LYS A 202 -16.73 7.80 2.74
N GLU A 203 -17.42 6.77 2.26
CA GLU A 203 -18.17 5.85 3.14
C GLU A 203 -17.23 5.12 4.11
N LYS A 204 -16.04 4.68 3.65
CA LYS A 204 -15.05 4.07 4.54
C LYS A 204 -14.49 5.07 5.56
N LEU A 205 -14.23 6.31 5.16
CA LEU A 205 -13.77 7.37 6.07
C LEU A 205 -14.79 7.66 7.19
N LYS A 206 -16.10 7.65 6.91
CA LYS A 206 -17.15 7.82 7.93
C LYS A 206 -17.12 6.75 9.01
N LEU A 207 -16.72 5.52 8.68
CA LEU A 207 -16.63 4.43 9.65
C LEU A 207 -15.56 4.68 10.73
N LEU A 208 -14.58 5.55 10.44
CA LEU A 208 -13.50 5.87 11.37
C LEU A 208 -13.94 6.70 12.58
N THR A 209 -15.17 7.19 12.64
CA THR A 209 -15.73 7.84 13.82
C THR A 209 -16.13 6.85 14.94
N LYS A 210 -16.13 5.55 14.65
CA LYS A 210 -16.59 4.48 15.56
C LYS A 210 -15.39 3.76 16.20
N ASP A 211 -15.07 4.06 17.44
CA ASP A 211 -13.87 3.53 18.12
C ASP A 211 -13.87 2.00 18.23
N ASP A 212 -14.98 1.37 18.60
CA ASP A 212 -15.07 -0.08 18.71
C ASP A 212 -14.83 -0.76 17.37
N TYR A 213 -15.35 -0.16 16.29
CA TYR A 213 -15.17 -0.69 14.94
C TYR A 213 -13.71 -0.65 14.49
N ILE A 214 -13.02 0.51 14.65
CA ILE A 214 -11.61 0.64 14.25
C ILE A 214 -10.69 -0.26 15.08
N ASN A 215 -10.98 -0.44 16.36
CA ASN A 215 -10.22 -1.34 17.22
C ASN A 215 -10.42 -2.82 16.82
N LEU A 216 -11.64 -3.19 16.46
CA LEU A 216 -11.93 -4.54 15.96
C LEU A 216 -11.20 -4.83 14.65
N GLU A 217 -11.30 -3.93 13.67
CA GLU A 217 -10.65 -4.09 12.36
C GLU A 217 -9.13 -4.07 12.48
N GLY A 218 -8.57 -3.21 13.33
CA GLY A 218 -7.13 -3.20 13.62
C GLY A 218 -6.64 -4.51 14.21
N LYS A 219 -7.39 -5.10 15.15
CA LYS A 219 -7.06 -6.40 15.75
C LYS A 219 -7.16 -7.55 14.75
N LYS A 220 -8.17 -7.55 13.89
CA LYS A 220 -8.29 -8.54 12.80
C LYS A 220 -7.09 -8.49 11.87
N ASN A 221 -6.71 -7.27 11.44
CA ASN A 221 -5.56 -7.08 10.56
C ASN A 221 -4.26 -7.55 11.20
N LYS A 222 -4.05 -7.23 12.48
CA LYS A 222 -2.86 -7.66 13.22
C LYS A 222 -2.77 -9.18 13.25
N ASN A 223 -3.82 -9.85 13.67
CA ASN A 223 -3.85 -11.32 13.72
C ASN A 223 -3.60 -11.96 12.36
N PHE A 224 -4.17 -11.38 11.30
CA PHE A 224 -3.98 -11.88 9.94
C PHE A 224 -2.53 -11.71 9.47
N ILE A 225 -1.97 -10.50 9.59
CA ILE A 225 -0.64 -10.19 9.06
C ILE A 225 0.47 -10.91 9.82
N GLU A 226 0.35 -11.07 11.14
CA GLU A 226 1.29 -11.83 11.97
C GLU A 226 1.34 -13.32 11.58
N GLN A 227 0.23 -13.89 11.12
CA GLN A 227 0.18 -15.26 10.60
C GLN A 227 0.68 -15.35 9.17
N TYR A 228 0.34 -14.35 8.32
CA TYR A 228 0.67 -14.35 6.90
C TYR A 228 2.16 -14.05 6.66
N LEU A 229 2.74 -13.09 7.38
CA LEU A 229 4.15 -12.71 7.31
C LEU A 229 4.98 -13.26 8.48
N ASN A 230 4.60 -14.43 9.00
CA ASN A 230 5.35 -15.09 10.06
C ASN A 230 6.76 -15.44 9.58
N GLU A 231 7.78 -14.91 10.27
CA GLU A 231 9.19 -15.02 9.86
C GLU A 231 9.65 -16.47 9.77
N GLU A 232 9.33 -17.30 10.75
CA GLU A 232 9.71 -18.73 10.78
C GLU A 232 9.07 -19.50 9.61
N LYS A 233 7.80 -19.25 9.33
CA LYS A 233 7.11 -19.85 8.17
C LYS A 233 7.76 -19.43 6.85
N LEU A 234 8.08 -18.15 6.70
CA LEU A 234 8.72 -17.63 5.48
C LEU A 234 10.12 -18.21 5.29
N ILE A 235 10.92 -18.34 6.35
CA ILE A 235 12.24 -18.97 6.29
C ILE A 235 12.12 -20.43 5.85
N ASN A 236 11.26 -21.20 6.51
CA ASN A 236 11.04 -22.61 6.17
C ASN A 236 10.56 -22.79 4.73
N GLU A 237 9.68 -21.92 4.26
CA GLU A 237 9.19 -21.94 2.87
C GLU A 237 10.30 -21.60 1.87
N PHE A 238 11.14 -20.62 2.18
CA PHE A 238 12.31 -20.28 1.35
C PHE A 238 13.28 -21.44 1.24
N ASP A 239 13.61 -22.08 2.36
CA ASP A 239 14.50 -23.24 2.38
C ASP A 239 13.92 -24.41 1.57
N ARG A 240 12.60 -24.65 1.67
CA ARG A 240 11.91 -25.65 0.86
C ARG A 240 12.08 -25.36 -0.64
N ILE A 241 11.79 -24.13 -1.07
CA ILE A 241 11.84 -23.74 -2.48
C ILE A 241 13.25 -23.89 -3.06
N ILE A 242 14.29 -23.53 -2.28
CA ILE A 242 15.68 -23.65 -2.73
C ILE A 242 16.12 -25.11 -2.84
N ASN A 243 15.72 -25.95 -1.90
CA ASN A 243 16.13 -27.36 -1.89
C ASN A 243 15.38 -28.22 -2.92
N GLU A 244 14.19 -27.77 -3.38
CA GLU A 244 13.41 -28.43 -4.43
C GLU A 244 13.74 -27.92 -5.85
N SER A 245 14.62 -26.92 -6.01
CA SER A 245 15.00 -26.30 -7.26
C SER A 245 16.28 -26.87 -7.83
#